data_8d1eeea33bafe58d3190476e2f55d587
#
_entry.id   8d1eeea33bafe58d3190476e2f55d587
#
_cell.length_a   1.000
_cell.length_b   1.000
_cell.length_c   1.000
_cell.angle_alpha   90.00
_cell.angle_beta   90.00
_cell.angle_gamma   90.00
#
_symmetry.space_group_name_H-M   'P 1'
#
loop_
_entity.id
_entity.type
_entity.pdbx_description
1 polymer ?
#
loop_
_entity_poly.entity_id
_entity_poly.type
_entity_poly.pdbx_seq_one_letter_code
_entity_poly.pdbx_strand_id
1 'polypeptide(L)'
;MAGESRSELPRRAALGVVDTWRRLNFEQRVAAVGALLLIVSTFGPFSFVEAAEILTALGILLLLKRRADGYVFHLPFGDGTAITAAGLWCGLLILIRLFDRSLGQNLLALACAAIVVGAGLRERAKRPMDDVPAETIRLPKDG
;
A
#
# COMPACT_ATOMS: atom_id res chain seq x y z
N MET A 1 -20.52 -34.72 2.92
CA MET A 1 -19.49 -33.70 3.02
C MET A 1 -19.35 -33.08 1.64
N ALA A 2 -19.85 -31.89 1.53
CA ALA A 2 -19.97 -31.21 0.25
C ALA A 2 -18.58 -30.83 -0.27
N GLY A 3 -18.22 -31.36 -1.46
CA GLY A 3 -17.07 -30.90 -2.20
C GLY A 3 -17.32 -29.47 -2.65
N GLU A 4 -16.76 -28.50 -1.91
CA GLU A 4 -16.65 -27.15 -2.43
C GLU A 4 -15.87 -27.23 -3.74
N SER A 5 -16.59 -26.96 -4.82
CA SER A 5 -16.06 -27.03 -6.17
C SER A 5 -14.82 -26.12 -6.26
N ARG A 6 -13.69 -26.67 -6.66
CA ARG A 6 -12.41 -25.94 -6.90
C ARG A 6 -12.58 -24.70 -7.76
N SER A 7 -13.68 -24.62 -8.50
CA SER A 7 -14.03 -23.46 -9.36
C SER A 7 -14.63 -22.26 -8.60
N GLU A 8 -15.08 -22.45 -7.34
CA GLU A 8 -15.67 -21.36 -6.54
C GLU A 8 -14.63 -20.47 -5.86
N LEU A 9 -13.46 -21.02 -5.51
CA LEU A 9 -12.39 -20.29 -4.81
C LEU A 9 -11.88 -19.07 -5.59
N PRO A 10 -11.55 -19.17 -6.90
CA PRO A 10 -11.06 -18.01 -7.65
C PRO A 10 -12.15 -16.95 -7.83
N ARG A 11 -13.41 -17.36 -7.94
CA ARG A 11 -14.53 -16.41 -8.06
C ARG A 11 -14.78 -15.63 -6.77
N ARG A 12 -14.71 -16.28 -5.63
CA ARG A 12 -14.83 -15.61 -4.30
C ARG A 12 -13.66 -14.66 -4.06
N ALA A 13 -12.44 -15.06 -4.41
CA ALA A 13 -11.26 -14.21 -4.32
C ALA A 13 -11.39 -12.96 -5.22
N ALA A 14 -11.83 -13.12 -6.46
CA ALA A 14 -12.04 -12.02 -7.39
C ALA A 14 -13.10 -11.03 -6.90
N LEU A 15 -14.22 -11.53 -6.36
CA LEU A 15 -15.27 -10.68 -5.78
C LEU A 15 -14.76 -9.90 -4.56
N GLY A 16 -13.94 -10.54 -3.71
CA GLY A 16 -13.31 -9.89 -2.56
C GLY A 16 -12.36 -8.75 -2.98
N VAL A 17 -11.58 -8.93 -4.06
CA VAL A 17 -10.70 -7.89 -4.59
C VAL A 17 -11.51 -6.70 -5.11
N VAL A 18 -12.59 -6.94 -5.86
CA VAL A 18 -13.45 -5.87 -6.39
C VAL A 18 -14.12 -5.09 -5.26
N ASP A 19 -14.60 -5.76 -4.22
CA ASP A 19 -15.20 -5.10 -3.07
C ASP A 19 -14.16 -4.25 -2.30
N THR A 20 -12.98 -4.80 -2.06
CA THR A 20 -11.85 -4.06 -1.47
C THR A 20 -11.53 -2.81 -2.29
N TRP A 21 -11.44 -2.94 -3.63
CA TRP A 21 -11.16 -1.83 -4.52
C TRP A 21 -12.19 -0.71 -4.44
N ARG A 22 -13.47 -1.04 -4.31
CA ARG A 22 -14.55 -0.07 -4.17
C ARG A 22 -14.49 0.73 -2.88
N ARG A 23 -13.99 0.12 -1.79
CA ARG A 23 -13.88 0.75 -0.47
C ARG A 23 -12.66 1.67 -0.32
N LEU A 24 -11.67 1.53 -1.21
CA LEU A 24 -10.48 2.38 -1.22
C LEU A 24 -10.80 3.77 -1.77
N ASN A 25 -10.25 4.81 -1.15
CA ASN A 25 -10.28 6.17 -1.69
C ASN A 25 -9.32 6.30 -2.91
N PHE A 26 -9.37 7.44 -3.59
CA PHE A 26 -8.59 7.64 -4.82
C PHE A 26 -7.09 7.47 -4.59
N GLU A 27 -6.53 8.09 -3.55
CA GLU A 27 -5.10 8.01 -3.23
C GLU A 27 -4.67 6.59 -2.87
N GLN A 28 -5.49 5.88 -2.13
CA GLN A 28 -5.25 4.48 -1.78
C GLN A 28 -5.27 3.58 -3.02
N ARG A 29 -6.16 3.84 -3.98
CA ARG A 29 -6.17 3.14 -5.28
C ARG A 29 -4.90 3.43 -6.08
N VAL A 30 -4.44 4.69 -6.10
CA VAL A 30 -3.18 5.06 -6.76
C VAL A 30 -2.00 4.37 -6.09
N ALA A 31 -1.95 4.32 -4.76
CA ALA A 31 -0.92 3.59 -4.01
C ALA A 31 -0.96 2.08 -4.32
N ALA A 32 -2.16 1.47 -4.39
CA ALA A 32 -2.31 0.06 -4.73
C ALA A 32 -1.82 -0.26 -6.14
N VAL A 33 -2.16 0.57 -7.13
CA VAL A 33 -1.66 0.44 -8.51
C VAL A 33 -0.15 0.59 -8.55
N GLY A 34 0.40 1.61 -7.87
CA GLY A 34 1.85 1.81 -7.78
C GLY A 34 2.57 0.60 -7.16
N ALA A 35 2.02 0.02 -6.09
CA ALA A 35 2.57 -1.18 -5.46
C ALA A 35 2.52 -2.41 -6.39
N LEU A 36 1.43 -2.60 -7.13
CA LEU A 36 1.33 -3.68 -8.13
C LEU A 36 2.35 -3.50 -9.27
N LEU A 37 2.51 -2.28 -9.76
CA LEU A 37 3.49 -1.97 -10.80
C LEU A 37 4.93 -2.16 -10.29
N LEU A 38 5.21 -1.86 -9.01
CA LEU A 38 6.49 -2.19 -8.39
C LEU A 38 6.76 -3.70 -8.43
N ILE A 39 5.78 -4.53 -8.06
CA ILE A 39 5.92 -5.99 -8.14
C ILE A 39 6.21 -6.42 -9.58
N VAL A 40 5.47 -5.90 -10.57
CA VAL A 40 5.68 -6.21 -11.98
C VAL A 40 7.06 -5.76 -12.45
N SER A 41 7.55 -4.61 -12.00
CA SER A 41 8.87 -4.09 -12.37
C SER A 41 10.05 -4.91 -11.83
N THR A 42 9.81 -5.78 -10.84
CA THR A 42 10.84 -6.67 -10.27
C THR A 42 11.03 -7.98 -11.06
N PHE A 43 10.23 -8.24 -12.10
CA PHE A 43 10.40 -9.43 -12.92
C PHE A 43 11.74 -9.42 -13.65
N GLY A 44 12.57 -10.44 -13.39
CA GLY A 44 13.90 -10.59 -13.95
C GLY A 44 14.79 -11.47 -13.05
N PRO A 45 16.14 -11.41 -13.17
CA PRO A 45 17.03 -12.11 -12.26
C PRO A 45 16.73 -11.68 -10.80
N PHE A 46 16.40 -12.68 -9.98
CA PHE A 46 15.92 -12.44 -8.62
C PHE A 46 17.09 -12.19 -7.66
N SER A 47 17.10 -11.08 -6.97
CA SER A 47 18.08 -10.75 -5.94
C SER A 47 17.39 -10.38 -4.61
N PHE A 48 18.18 -10.19 -3.56
CA PHE A 48 17.66 -9.77 -2.26
C PHE A 48 16.90 -8.42 -2.32
N VAL A 49 17.32 -7.53 -3.22
CA VAL A 49 16.69 -6.22 -3.41
C VAL A 49 15.28 -6.37 -3.97
N GLU A 50 15.09 -7.20 -4.98
CA GLU A 50 13.77 -7.51 -5.54
C GLU A 50 12.87 -8.16 -4.51
N ALA A 51 13.39 -9.08 -3.70
CA ALA A 51 12.62 -9.66 -2.61
C ALA A 51 12.15 -8.60 -1.61
N ALA A 52 13.02 -7.66 -1.22
CA ALA A 52 12.67 -6.57 -0.32
C ALA A 52 11.64 -5.61 -0.94
N GLU A 53 11.74 -5.29 -2.23
CA GLU A 53 10.75 -4.48 -2.95
C GLU A 53 9.38 -5.17 -2.98
N ILE A 54 9.33 -6.45 -3.33
CA ILE A 54 8.09 -7.24 -3.36
C ILE A 54 7.45 -7.29 -1.98
N LEU A 55 8.23 -7.59 -0.93
CA LEU A 55 7.73 -7.63 0.44
C LEU A 55 7.16 -6.27 0.88
N THR A 56 7.83 -5.17 0.53
CA THR A 56 7.36 -3.82 0.83
C THR A 56 6.05 -3.51 0.10
N ALA A 57 5.97 -3.84 -1.19
CA ALA A 57 4.77 -3.64 -2.00
C ALA A 57 3.59 -4.50 -1.48
N LEU A 58 3.84 -5.75 -1.12
CA LEU A 58 2.83 -6.62 -0.48
C LEU A 58 2.39 -6.06 0.87
N GLY A 59 3.31 -5.49 1.65
CA GLY A 59 3.00 -4.79 2.90
C GLY A 59 2.03 -3.64 2.70
N ILE A 60 2.26 -2.80 1.68
CA ILE A 60 1.34 -1.72 1.30
C ILE A 60 -0.03 -2.27 0.92
N LEU A 61 -0.08 -3.29 0.06
CA LEU A 61 -1.35 -3.90 -0.37
C LEU A 61 -2.12 -4.52 0.80
N LEU A 62 -1.41 -5.18 1.73
CA LEU A 62 -2.02 -5.74 2.93
C LEU A 62 -2.57 -4.66 3.85
N LEU A 63 -1.82 -3.57 4.06
CA LEU A 63 -2.26 -2.40 4.81
C LEU A 63 -3.58 -1.86 4.24
N LEU A 64 -3.61 -1.60 2.93
CA LEU A 64 -4.78 -1.06 2.24
C LEU A 64 -5.98 -2.01 2.32
N LYS A 65 -5.75 -3.31 2.16
CA LYS A 65 -6.79 -4.33 2.31
C LYS A 65 -7.38 -4.31 3.73
N ARG A 66 -6.53 -4.33 4.76
CA ARG A 66 -6.97 -4.30 6.17
C ARG A 66 -7.79 -3.06 6.47
N ARG A 67 -7.40 -1.90 5.93
CA ARG A 67 -8.18 -0.67 6.04
C ARG A 67 -9.53 -0.76 5.33
N ALA A 68 -9.56 -1.31 4.12
CA ALA A 68 -10.81 -1.51 3.38
C ALA A 68 -11.76 -2.47 4.10
N ASP A 69 -11.22 -3.45 4.82
CA ASP A 69 -11.98 -4.40 5.65
C ASP A 69 -12.46 -3.78 7.00
N GLY A 70 -12.14 -2.49 7.26
CA GLY A 70 -12.58 -1.76 8.44
C GLY A 70 -11.76 -2.00 9.70
N TYR A 71 -10.59 -2.64 9.59
CA TYR A 71 -9.69 -2.77 10.74
C TYR A 71 -9.07 -1.43 11.10
N VAL A 72 -9.37 -0.97 12.30
CA VAL A 72 -8.77 0.24 12.88
C VAL A 72 -7.55 -0.19 13.69
N PHE A 73 -6.37 0.03 13.16
CA PHE A 73 -5.12 -0.10 13.91
C PHE A 73 -4.40 1.24 13.89
N HIS A 74 -3.89 1.61 15.05
CA HIS A 74 -3.19 2.87 15.23
C HIS A 74 -1.75 2.70 14.73
N LEU A 75 -1.49 3.20 13.52
CA LEU A 75 -0.12 3.37 13.07
C LEU A 75 0.40 4.70 13.60
N PRO A 76 1.53 4.71 14.29
CA PRO A 76 2.18 5.98 14.63
C PRO A 76 2.43 6.74 13.31
N PHE A 77 2.00 7.99 13.25
CA PHE A 77 2.08 8.87 12.07
C PHE A 77 1.08 8.63 10.93
N GLY A 78 0.13 7.69 11.05
CA GLY A 78 -0.96 7.46 10.08
C GLY A 78 -0.55 6.69 8.81
N ASP A 79 -1.56 6.25 8.06
CA ASP A 79 -1.41 5.41 6.86
C ASP A 79 -0.61 6.10 5.75
N GLY A 80 -0.85 7.40 5.53
CA GLY A 80 -0.16 8.18 4.51
C GLY A 80 1.35 8.23 4.74
N THR A 81 1.79 8.33 6.00
CA THR A 81 3.22 8.29 6.36
C THR A 81 3.81 6.91 6.13
N ALA A 82 3.09 5.84 6.49
CA ALA A 82 3.55 4.48 6.26
C ALA A 82 3.72 4.18 4.75
N ILE A 83 2.77 4.59 3.91
CA ILE A 83 2.84 4.45 2.45
C ILE A 83 4.00 5.26 1.88
N THR A 84 4.17 6.51 2.35
CA THR A 84 5.28 7.38 1.92
C THR A 84 6.64 6.77 2.28
N ALA A 85 6.80 6.31 3.52
CA ALA A 85 8.04 5.66 3.98
C ALA A 85 8.36 4.40 3.18
N ALA A 86 7.35 3.57 2.89
CA ALA A 86 7.50 2.37 2.07
C ALA A 86 7.92 2.72 0.63
N GLY A 87 7.32 3.75 0.02
CA GLY A 87 7.70 4.23 -1.31
C GLY A 87 9.13 4.78 -1.37
N LEU A 88 9.55 5.56 -0.35
CA LEU A 88 10.92 6.06 -0.23
C LEU A 88 11.92 4.91 -0.04
N TRP A 89 11.57 3.91 0.76
CA TRP A 89 12.38 2.71 0.95
C TRP A 89 12.58 1.96 -0.37
N CYS A 90 11.50 1.71 -1.13
CA CYS A 90 11.62 1.11 -2.47
C CYS A 90 12.49 1.97 -3.39
N GLY A 91 12.31 3.29 -3.40
CA GLY A 91 13.15 4.20 -4.17
C GLY A 91 14.63 4.08 -3.83
N LEU A 92 14.98 3.98 -2.53
CA LEU A 92 16.34 3.77 -2.08
C LEU A 92 16.90 2.43 -2.56
N LEU A 93 16.13 1.34 -2.44
CA LEU A 93 16.54 0.02 -2.93
C LEU A 93 16.81 0.02 -4.45
N ILE A 94 15.98 0.71 -5.22
CA ILE A 94 16.14 0.85 -6.68
C ILE A 94 17.42 1.64 -6.98
N LEU A 95 17.72 2.69 -6.23
CA LEU A 95 18.96 3.46 -6.41
C LEU A 95 20.21 2.63 -6.11
N ILE A 96 20.18 1.77 -5.08
CA ILE A 96 21.30 0.88 -4.74
C ILE A 96 21.60 -0.08 -5.90
N ARG A 97 20.56 -0.59 -6.58
CA ARG A 97 20.75 -1.52 -7.70
C ARG A 97 20.88 -0.84 -9.08
N LEU A 98 20.97 0.49 -9.12
CA LEU A 98 20.99 1.25 -10.38
C LEU A 98 22.10 0.78 -11.34
N PHE A 99 23.20 0.28 -10.79
CA PHE A 99 24.37 -0.19 -11.55
C PHE A 99 24.25 -1.65 -12.01
N ASP A 100 23.30 -2.42 -11.46
CA ASP A 100 23.15 -3.85 -11.74
C ASP A 100 22.11 -4.16 -12.81
N ARG A 101 21.28 -3.19 -13.17
CA ARG A 101 20.15 -3.36 -14.08
C ARG A 101 20.14 -2.34 -15.21
N SER A 102 19.40 -2.67 -16.28
CA SER A 102 19.18 -1.73 -17.39
C SER A 102 18.50 -0.44 -16.90
N LEU A 103 18.96 0.69 -17.45
CA LEU A 103 18.41 2.02 -17.08
C LEU A 103 16.90 2.12 -17.25
N GLY A 104 16.34 1.48 -18.31
CA GLY A 104 14.90 1.53 -18.57
C GLY A 104 14.06 0.86 -17.46
N GLN A 105 14.49 -0.28 -16.95
CA GLN A 105 13.80 -0.97 -15.85
C GLN A 105 13.89 -0.18 -14.54
N ASN A 106 15.05 0.39 -14.26
CA ASN A 106 15.25 1.23 -13.07
C ASN A 106 14.41 2.50 -13.12
N LEU A 107 14.31 3.17 -14.28
CA LEU A 107 13.46 4.35 -14.45
C LEU A 107 11.98 4.03 -14.25
N LEU A 108 11.50 2.89 -14.79
CA LEU A 108 10.13 2.44 -14.57
C LEU A 108 9.86 2.18 -13.09
N ALA A 109 10.75 1.46 -12.40
CA ALA A 109 10.62 1.17 -11.00
C ALA A 109 10.66 2.45 -10.14
N LEU A 110 11.55 3.41 -10.45
CA LEU A 110 11.60 4.72 -9.77
C LEU A 110 10.31 5.52 -9.98
N ALA A 111 9.75 5.50 -11.20
CA ALA A 111 8.47 6.16 -11.48
C ALA A 111 7.34 5.52 -10.63
N CYS A 112 7.31 4.20 -10.51
CA CYS A 112 6.35 3.50 -9.65
C CYS A 112 6.53 3.86 -8.16
N ALA A 113 7.76 3.91 -7.67
CA ALA A 113 8.06 4.33 -6.31
C ALA A 113 7.63 5.79 -6.06
N ALA A 114 7.88 6.69 -7.02
CA ALA A 114 7.43 8.08 -6.96
C ALA A 114 5.91 8.23 -6.91
N ILE A 115 5.17 7.38 -7.64
CA ILE A 115 3.70 7.34 -7.58
C ILE A 115 3.24 6.93 -6.18
N VAL A 116 3.85 5.92 -5.57
CA VAL A 116 3.52 5.46 -4.22
C VAL A 116 3.80 6.57 -3.19
N VAL A 117 4.96 7.23 -3.29
CA VAL A 117 5.31 8.37 -2.42
C VAL A 117 4.29 9.49 -2.57
N GLY A 118 3.97 9.88 -3.81
CA GLY A 118 3.00 10.94 -4.10
C GLY A 118 1.61 10.63 -3.54
N ALA A 119 1.15 9.38 -3.68
CA ALA A 119 -0.11 8.92 -3.12
C ALA A 119 -0.10 8.98 -1.58
N GLY A 120 0.98 8.53 -0.95
CA GLY A 120 1.15 8.58 0.51
C GLY A 120 1.17 10.01 1.05
N LEU A 121 1.88 10.93 0.38
CA LEU A 121 1.90 12.35 0.77
C LEU A 121 0.52 13.00 0.66
N ARG A 122 -0.24 12.70 -0.39
CA ARG A 122 -1.61 13.21 -0.55
C ARG A 122 -2.55 12.62 0.49
N GLU A 123 -2.44 11.33 0.79
CA GLU A 123 -3.23 10.70 1.85
C GLU A 123 -2.93 11.33 3.21
N ARG A 124 -1.63 11.54 3.51
CA ARG A 124 -1.21 12.25 4.73
C ARG A 124 -1.76 13.68 4.81
N ALA A 125 -1.79 14.41 3.70
CA ALA A 125 -2.33 15.77 3.66
C ALA A 125 -3.84 15.81 3.93
N LYS A 126 -4.59 14.78 3.52
CA LYS A 126 -6.03 14.68 3.75
C LYS A 126 -6.38 14.20 5.16
N ARG A 127 -5.53 13.35 5.74
CA ARG A 127 -5.71 12.76 7.07
C ARG A 127 -4.43 12.87 7.87
N PRO A 128 -4.13 14.07 8.40
CA PRO A 128 -2.81 14.35 8.98
C PRO A 128 -2.49 13.53 10.23
N MET A 129 -3.48 13.07 11.00
CA MET A 129 -3.26 12.18 12.15
C MET A 129 -4.54 11.38 12.45
N ASP A 130 -4.46 10.07 12.31
CA ASP A 130 -5.48 9.17 12.90
C ASP A 130 -5.28 9.02 14.44
N ASP A 131 -4.20 9.60 14.98
CA ASP A 131 -3.79 9.47 16.37
C ASP A 131 -4.13 10.72 17.23
N VAL A 132 -4.92 11.65 16.73
CA VAL A 132 -5.50 12.65 17.62
C VAL A 132 -6.48 11.89 18.53
N PRO A 133 -6.22 11.78 19.85
CA PRO A 133 -7.20 11.20 20.77
C PRO A 133 -8.50 11.94 20.49
N ALA A 134 -9.59 11.21 20.27
CA ALA A 134 -10.91 11.82 20.15
C ALA A 134 -11.02 12.80 21.30
N GLU A 135 -11.02 14.07 20.96
CA GLU A 135 -11.13 15.13 21.95
C GLU A 135 -12.35 14.76 22.77
N THR A 136 -12.11 14.38 24.02
CA THR A 136 -13.20 14.02 24.92
C THR A 136 -14.10 15.22 24.90
N ILE A 137 -15.21 15.10 24.20
CA ILE A 137 -16.27 16.09 24.23
C ILE A 137 -16.61 16.22 25.72
N ARG A 138 -16.05 17.25 26.35
CA ARG A 138 -16.46 17.62 27.69
C ARG A 138 -17.91 18.06 27.53
N LEU A 139 -18.81 17.13 27.80
CA LEU A 139 -20.21 17.48 27.98
C LEU A 139 -20.25 18.65 28.97
N PRO A 140 -20.90 19.75 28.63
CA PRO A 140 -21.09 20.83 29.59
C PRO A 140 -21.69 20.19 30.83
N LYS A 141 -21.04 20.40 31.95
CA LYS A 141 -21.54 20.02 33.24
C LYS A 141 -22.70 21.01 33.52
N ASP A 142 -23.89 20.60 33.13
CA ASP A 142 -25.08 21.35 33.54
C ASP A 142 -25.11 21.36 35.04
N GLY A 143 -24.89 22.55 35.56
CA GLY A 143 -25.00 22.87 36.99
C GLY A 143 -26.45 22.90 37.44
#